data_42f1a70d7f978b968265f48a2884f183
#
_entry.id   42f1a70d7f978b968265f48a2884f183
#
_cell.length_a   1.000
_cell.length_b   1.000
_cell.length_c   1.000
_cell.angle_alpha   90.00
_cell.angle_beta   90.00
_cell.angle_gamma   90.00
#
_symmetry.space_group_name_H-M   'P 1'
#
loop_
_entity.id
_entity.type
_entity.pdbx_description
1 polymer ?
#
loop_
_entity_poly.entity_id
_entity_poly.type
_entity_poly.pdbx_seq_one_letter_code
_entity_poly.pdbx_strand_id
1 'polypeptide(L)'
;DMTRGASQAVHADARPSHDDLVDEKIVLCYYVAALSFLTISMVAGLLMALQLVHWYPFKGVELFSPGRWRMIHTNAIAYGFLANAFLGTLHWTVPRLTFHKVASKPLSWFIFGAWQVIVLSTAVGIILGPSFQDQPWLLALAKKWHLPMNLGAQGLEWGETPFWIDPVALLGLALVAVNFMVPIGKSKGPMYVSLWYFMAAFVWT
;
A
#
# COMPACT_ATOMS: atom_id res chain seq x y z
N ASP A 1 -7.15 5.82 59.89
CA ASP A 1 -6.99 4.77 58.83
C ASP A 1 -7.77 5.00 57.55
N MET A 2 -8.30 6.23 57.35
CA MET A 2 -9.01 6.64 56.09
C MET A 2 -8.07 7.21 55.02
N THR A 3 -6.81 7.44 55.28
CA THR A 3 -5.87 8.05 54.33
C THR A 3 -5.12 7.05 53.44
N ARG A 4 -5.14 5.75 53.75
CA ARG A 4 -4.52 4.71 52.90
C ARG A 4 -5.37 4.21 51.73
N GLY A 5 -6.70 4.40 51.79
CA GLY A 5 -7.62 3.99 50.72
C GLY A 5 -7.64 4.92 49.52
N ALA A 6 -7.34 6.21 49.71
CA ALA A 6 -7.38 7.21 48.64
C ALA A 6 -6.15 7.17 47.70
N SER A 7 -5.00 6.65 48.19
CA SER A 7 -3.77 6.57 47.37
C SER A 7 -3.72 5.37 46.44
N GLN A 8 -4.53 4.34 46.66
CA GLN A 8 -4.57 3.16 45.77
C GLN A 8 -5.57 3.31 44.65
N ALA A 9 -6.53 4.23 44.74
CA ALA A 9 -7.53 4.50 43.69
C ALA A 9 -6.98 5.37 42.55
N VAL A 10 -5.84 6.01 42.69
CA VAL A 10 -5.25 6.91 41.67
C VAL A 10 -4.37 6.15 40.66
N HIS A 11 -4.06 4.88 40.88
CA HIS A 11 -3.28 4.05 39.95
C HIS A 11 -4.10 3.17 39.02
N ALA A 12 -5.41 3.24 39.08
CA ALA A 12 -6.27 2.55 38.13
C ALA A 12 -6.55 3.46 36.94
N ASP A 13 -6.01 3.10 35.78
CA ASP A 13 -6.28 3.66 34.45
C ASP A 13 -5.43 4.89 34.01
N ALA A 14 -4.12 4.81 34.13
CA ALA A 14 -3.28 5.63 33.28
C ALA A 14 -3.41 5.09 31.83
N ARG A 15 -4.27 5.72 31.02
CA ARG A 15 -4.32 5.41 29.57
C ARG A 15 -2.91 5.55 29.00
N PRO A 16 -2.43 4.58 28.19
CA PRO A 16 -1.11 4.69 27.59
C PRO A 16 -0.99 6.02 26.85
N SER A 17 0.17 6.66 26.94
CA SER A 17 0.42 7.89 26.20
C SER A 17 0.24 7.61 24.70
N HIS A 18 -0.26 8.56 23.95
CA HIS A 18 -0.44 8.40 22.51
C HIS A 18 0.89 8.09 21.81
N ASP A 19 2.00 8.56 22.33
CA ASP A 19 3.34 8.37 21.79
C ASP A 19 3.84 6.92 21.96
N ASP A 20 3.39 6.22 23.00
CA ASP A 20 3.72 4.80 23.21
C ASP A 20 2.95 3.83 22.32
N LEU A 21 1.87 4.30 21.68
CA LEU A 21 0.98 3.46 20.87
C LEU A 21 1.42 3.37 19.40
N VAL A 22 2.08 4.40 18.90
CA VAL A 22 2.43 4.56 17.48
C VAL A 22 3.90 4.25 17.23
N ASP A 23 4.20 3.46 16.22
CA ASP A 23 5.55 3.35 15.68
C ASP A 23 5.77 4.47 14.64
N GLU A 24 6.30 5.60 15.11
CA GLU A 24 6.54 6.78 14.27
C GLU A 24 7.50 6.49 13.10
N LYS A 25 8.42 5.54 13.25
CA LYS A 25 9.37 5.20 12.19
C LYS A 25 8.67 4.61 10.97
N ILE A 26 7.72 3.70 11.19
CA ILE A 26 6.98 3.11 10.07
C ILE A 26 6.07 4.15 9.41
N VAL A 27 5.44 5.02 10.20
CA VAL A 27 4.63 6.14 9.68
C VAL A 27 5.47 7.03 8.77
N LEU A 28 6.66 7.43 9.25
CA LEU A 28 7.59 8.22 8.46
C LEU A 28 8.01 7.52 7.17
N CYS A 29 8.33 6.21 7.23
CA CYS A 29 8.69 5.43 6.05
C CYS A 29 7.57 5.41 5.01
N TYR A 30 6.33 5.24 5.42
CA TYR A 30 5.18 5.30 4.51
C TYR A 30 5.03 6.68 3.85
N TYR A 31 5.16 7.77 4.60
CA TYR A 31 5.06 9.11 4.02
C TYR A 31 6.23 9.46 3.11
N VAL A 32 7.45 9.04 3.45
CA VAL A 32 8.61 9.21 2.57
C VAL A 32 8.40 8.43 1.26
N ALA A 33 7.94 7.19 1.33
CA ALA A 33 7.60 6.40 0.15
C ALA A 33 6.49 7.08 -0.68
N ALA A 34 5.42 7.54 -0.02
CA ALA A 34 4.32 8.25 -0.67
C ALA A 34 4.82 9.48 -1.44
N LEU A 35 5.61 10.34 -0.82
CA LEU A 35 6.14 11.56 -1.46
C LEU A 35 7.12 11.22 -2.60
N SER A 36 7.90 10.15 -2.46
CA SER A 36 8.78 9.68 -3.53
C SER A 36 7.98 9.24 -4.77
N PHE A 37 6.93 8.45 -4.58
CA PHE A 37 6.05 8.03 -5.67
C PHE A 37 5.24 9.19 -6.25
N LEU A 38 4.83 10.15 -5.44
CA LEU A 38 4.20 11.38 -5.93
C LEU A 38 5.13 12.12 -6.89
N THR A 39 6.40 12.27 -6.53
CA THR A 39 7.39 12.93 -7.38
C THR A 39 7.58 12.17 -8.70
N ILE A 40 7.69 10.85 -8.66
CA ILE A 40 7.77 10.00 -9.86
C ILE A 40 6.51 10.18 -10.73
N SER A 41 5.34 10.17 -10.11
CA SER A 41 4.09 10.37 -10.81
C SER A 41 3.99 11.74 -11.47
N MET A 42 4.44 12.80 -10.80
CA MET A 42 4.45 14.16 -11.37
C MET A 42 5.37 14.24 -12.60
N VAL A 43 6.55 13.64 -12.53
CA VAL A 43 7.47 13.59 -13.69
C VAL A 43 6.83 12.81 -14.85
N ALA A 44 6.23 11.66 -14.57
CA ALA A 44 5.52 10.86 -15.56
C ALA A 44 4.35 11.64 -16.19
N GLY A 45 3.58 12.34 -15.36
CA GLY A 45 2.48 13.20 -15.81
C GLY A 45 2.94 14.37 -16.70
N LEU A 46 4.07 15.00 -16.35
CA LEU A 46 4.67 16.05 -17.16
C LEU A 46 5.10 15.51 -18.54
N LEU A 47 5.78 14.37 -18.59
CA LEU A 47 6.17 13.74 -19.85
C LEU A 47 4.95 13.41 -20.71
N MET A 48 3.89 12.91 -20.10
CA MET A 48 2.63 12.64 -20.78
C MET A 48 1.98 13.94 -21.31
N ALA A 49 1.98 15.01 -20.53
CA ALA A 49 1.45 16.31 -20.93
C ALA A 49 2.21 16.89 -22.15
N LEU A 50 3.54 16.77 -22.16
CA LEU A 50 4.35 17.18 -23.32
C LEU A 50 4.01 16.38 -24.57
N GLN A 51 3.74 15.09 -24.44
CA GLN A 51 3.33 14.24 -25.56
C GLN A 51 1.95 14.61 -26.11
N LEU A 52 1.03 15.09 -25.25
CA LEU A 52 -0.29 15.57 -25.68
C LEU A 52 -0.19 16.83 -26.55
N VAL A 53 0.83 17.66 -26.38
CA VAL A 53 1.11 18.80 -27.26
C VAL A 53 2.07 18.45 -28.41
N HIS A 54 2.15 17.16 -28.76
CA HIS A 54 2.98 16.64 -29.84
C HIS A 54 4.50 16.85 -29.68
N TRP A 55 4.97 17.15 -28.46
CA TRP A 55 6.37 17.19 -28.17
C TRP A 55 6.82 15.90 -27.49
N TYR A 56 7.67 15.13 -28.17
CA TYR A 56 8.15 13.82 -27.73
C TYR A 56 9.66 13.91 -27.43
N PRO A 57 10.04 14.21 -26.16
CA PRO A 57 11.46 14.41 -25.80
C PRO A 57 12.35 13.19 -26.10
N PHE A 58 11.76 11.99 -26.05
CA PHE A 58 12.46 10.72 -26.23
C PHE A 58 11.86 9.91 -27.39
N LYS A 59 11.62 10.56 -28.53
CA LYS A 59 11.02 9.93 -29.70
C LYS A 59 11.87 8.71 -30.16
N GLY A 60 11.19 7.59 -30.39
CA GLY A 60 11.81 6.35 -30.85
C GLY A 60 12.29 5.43 -29.72
N VAL A 61 12.25 5.86 -28.46
CA VAL A 61 12.55 5.01 -27.31
C VAL A 61 11.22 4.44 -26.78
N GLU A 62 11.01 3.14 -26.93
CA GLU A 62 9.76 2.46 -26.57
C GLU A 62 9.38 2.62 -25.10
N LEU A 63 10.39 2.66 -24.22
CA LEU A 63 10.22 2.90 -22.79
C LEU A 63 9.44 4.20 -22.51
N PHE A 64 9.64 5.22 -23.35
CA PHE A 64 8.98 6.53 -23.22
C PHE A 64 7.73 6.67 -24.07
N SER A 65 7.11 5.56 -24.48
CA SER A 65 5.84 5.61 -25.20
C SER A 65 4.71 6.20 -24.34
N PRO A 66 3.77 6.96 -24.93
CA PRO A 66 2.69 7.62 -24.18
C PRO A 66 1.86 6.66 -23.33
N GLY A 67 1.57 5.48 -23.84
CA GLY A 67 0.80 4.47 -23.13
C GLY A 67 1.48 3.99 -21.84
N ARG A 68 2.77 3.73 -21.88
CA ARG A 68 3.55 3.29 -20.70
C ARG A 68 3.63 4.37 -19.64
N TRP A 69 3.92 5.61 -20.03
CA TRP A 69 3.99 6.72 -19.08
C TRP A 69 2.65 7.05 -18.45
N ARG A 70 1.55 6.89 -19.18
CA ARG A 70 0.21 7.01 -18.64
C ARG A 70 -0.01 5.97 -17.50
N MET A 71 0.32 4.71 -17.75
CA MET A 71 0.18 3.65 -16.75
C MET A 71 1.10 3.89 -15.54
N ILE A 72 2.35 4.29 -15.75
CA ILE A 72 3.28 4.62 -14.67
C ILE A 72 2.74 5.78 -13.83
N HIS A 73 2.26 6.85 -14.46
CA HIS A 73 1.65 7.99 -13.77
C HIS A 73 0.48 7.54 -12.89
N THR A 74 -0.45 6.79 -13.46
CA THR A 74 -1.66 6.33 -12.75
C THR A 74 -1.31 5.42 -11.57
N ASN A 75 -0.42 4.44 -11.78
CA ASN A 75 -0.03 3.50 -10.72
C ASN A 75 0.81 4.18 -9.64
N ALA A 76 1.72 5.07 -10.00
CA ALA A 76 2.52 5.80 -9.03
C ALA A 76 1.64 6.70 -8.16
N ILE A 77 0.55 7.30 -8.69
CA ILE A 77 -0.38 8.09 -7.88
C ILE A 77 -1.27 7.20 -7.02
N ALA A 78 -1.90 6.17 -7.58
CA ALA A 78 -2.89 5.36 -6.88
C ALA A 78 -2.23 4.43 -5.84
N TYR A 79 -1.31 3.59 -6.27
CA TYR A 79 -0.69 2.58 -5.41
C TYR A 79 0.60 3.06 -4.75
N GLY A 80 1.37 3.90 -5.44
CA GLY A 80 2.60 4.47 -4.89
C GLY A 80 2.31 5.56 -3.86
N PHE A 81 1.59 6.61 -4.23
CA PHE A 81 1.33 7.76 -3.34
C PHE A 81 0.14 7.53 -2.42
N LEU A 82 -1.08 7.40 -2.96
CA LEU A 82 -2.30 7.38 -2.14
C LEU A 82 -2.35 6.20 -1.19
N ALA A 83 -2.03 5.00 -1.64
CA ALA A 83 -2.06 3.82 -0.78
C ALA A 83 -0.98 3.86 0.32
N ASN A 84 0.25 4.31 0.03
CA ASN A 84 1.26 4.51 1.06
C ASN A 84 0.83 5.58 2.08
N ALA A 85 0.30 6.72 1.62
CA ALA A 85 -0.21 7.76 2.50
C ALA A 85 -1.36 7.24 3.37
N PHE A 86 -2.28 6.45 2.80
CA PHE A 86 -3.37 5.83 3.53
C PHE A 86 -2.88 4.83 4.58
N LEU A 87 -1.96 3.94 4.24
CA LEU A 87 -1.36 2.97 5.18
C LEU A 87 -0.59 3.69 6.29
N GLY A 88 0.17 4.75 5.98
CA GLY A 88 0.82 5.59 6.98
C GLY A 88 -0.19 6.24 7.93
N THR A 89 -1.30 6.75 7.38
CA THR A 89 -2.40 7.34 8.17
C THR A 89 -3.06 6.29 9.07
N LEU A 90 -3.28 5.06 8.61
CA LEU A 90 -3.81 3.98 9.45
C LEU A 90 -2.88 3.68 10.63
N HIS A 91 -1.56 3.58 10.40
CA HIS A 91 -0.58 3.34 11.46
C HIS A 91 -0.52 4.47 12.48
N TRP A 92 -0.84 5.69 12.08
CA TRP A 92 -0.93 6.85 12.97
C TRP A 92 -2.25 6.95 13.71
N THR A 93 -3.37 6.73 13.02
CA THR A 93 -4.71 7.06 13.50
C THR A 93 -5.35 5.92 14.29
N VAL A 94 -5.27 4.68 13.78
CA VAL A 94 -5.96 3.55 14.41
C VAL A 94 -5.47 3.31 15.85
N PRO A 95 -4.16 3.25 16.15
CA PRO A 95 -3.71 3.09 17.53
C PRO A 95 -4.18 4.19 18.47
N ARG A 96 -4.23 5.42 18.00
CA ARG A 96 -4.66 6.59 18.80
C ARG A 96 -6.16 6.58 19.10
N LEU A 97 -6.98 6.20 18.13
CA LEU A 97 -8.43 6.15 18.31
C LEU A 97 -8.89 4.92 19.09
N THR A 98 -8.16 3.81 19.03
CA THR A 98 -8.50 2.57 19.73
C THR A 98 -7.84 2.44 21.09
N PHE A 99 -6.81 3.24 21.38
CA PHE A 99 -5.91 3.10 22.53
C PHE A 99 -5.21 1.72 22.59
N HIS A 100 -5.05 1.08 21.43
CA HIS A 100 -4.38 -0.22 21.29
C HIS A 100 -3.35 -0.15 20.17
N LYS A 101 -2.19 -0.78 20.40
CA LYS A 101 -1.18 -0.94 19.34
C LYS A 101 -1.75 -1.78 18.20
N VAL A 102 -1.20 -1.61 17.00
CA VAL A 102 -1.44 -2.53 15.87
C VAL A 102 -1.20 -3.97 16.29
N ALA A 103 -1.78 -4.94 15.59
CA ALA A 103 -1.70 -6.35 15.98
C ALA A 103 -0.26 -6.83 16.18
N SER A 104 0.67 -6.42 15.29
CA SER A 104 2.07 -6.82 15.37
C SER A 104 2.97 -5.79 14.67
N LYS A 105 4.01 -5.34 15.37
CA LYS A 105 5.04 -4.45 14.80
C LYS A 105 5.85 -5.13 13.68
N PRO A 106 6.33 -6.37 13.81
CA PRO A 106 6.98 -7.09 12.70
C PRO A 106 6.07 -7.24 11.48
N LEU A 107 4.78 -7.52 11.70
CA LEU A 107 3.79 -7.60 10.62
C LEU A 107 3.64 -6.26 9.89
N SER A 108 3.61 -5.15 10.60
CA SER A 108 3.57 -3.80 10.01
C SER A 108 4.76 -3.55 9.06
N TRP A 109 5.97 -3.90 9.48
CA TRP A 109 7.17 -3.77 8.65
C TRP A 109 7.17 -4.72 7.46
N PHE A 110 6.68 -5.94 7.65
CA PHE A 110 6.51 -6.88 6.54
C PHE A 110 5.51 -6.34 5.49
N ILE A 111 4.37 -5.81 5.93
CA ILE A 111 3.37 -5.19 5.05
C ILE A 111 3.98 -4.00 4.30
N PHE A 112 4.75 -3.15 4.99
CA PHE A 112 5.45 -2.05 4.33
C PHE A 112 6.36 -2.53 3.21
N GLY A 113 7.23 -3.50 3.48
CA GLY A 113 8.14 -4.07 2.48
C GLY A 113 7.41 -4.76 1.34
N ALA A 114 6.42 -5.60 1.65
CA ALA A 114 5.61 -6.29 0.65
C ALA A 114 4.86 -5.31 -0.27
N TRP A 115 4.31 -4.23 0.29
CA TRP A 115 3.65 -3.19 -0.51
C TRP A 115 4.60 -2.52 -1.49
N GLN A 116 5.82 -2.15 -1.05
CA GLN A 116 6.81 -1.57 -1.97
C GLN A 116 7.19 -2.56 -3.10
N VAL A 117 7.32 -3.85 -2.77
CA VAL A 117 7.58 -4.90 -3.79
C VAL A 117 6.44 -4.98 -4.80
N ILE A 118 5.18 -4.94 -4.36
CA ILE A 118 4.01 -4.95 -5.25
C ILE A 118 4.06 -3.76 -6.21
N VAL A 119 4.21 -2.54 -5.70
CA VAL A 119 4.23 -1.31 -6.51
C VAL A 119 5.39 -1.31 -7.51
N LEU A 120 6.60 -1.68 -7.06
CA LEU A 120 7.78 -1.73 -7.91
C LEU A 120 7.66 -2.83 -8.98
N SER A 121 7.11 -3.99 -8.63
CA SER A 121 6.89 -5.08 -9.60
C SER A 121 5.89 -4.69 -10.68
N THR A 122 4.85 -3.93 -10.32
CA THR A 122 3.90 -3.37 -11.29
C THR A 122 4.62 -2.42 -12.27
N ALA A 123 5.45 -1.51 -11.74
CA ALA A 123 6.24 -0.60 -12.57
C ALA A 123 7.20 -1.36 -13.51
N VAL A 124 7.90 -2.38 -12.99
CA VAL A 124 8.79 -3.23 -13.80
C VAL A 124 8.01 -3.96 -14.89
N GLY A 125 6.84 -4.50 -14.59
CA GLY A 125 5.97 -5.14 -15.58
C GLY A 125 5.55 -4.18 -16.70
N ILE A 126 5.20 -2.94 -16.36
CA ILE A 126 4.87 -1.89 -17.34
C ILE A 126 6.09 -1.54 -18.21
N ILE A 127 7.27 -1.43 -17.61
CA ILE A 127 8.52 -1.11 -18.31
C ILE A 127 8.92 -2.23 -19.27
N LEU A 128 8.89 -3.46 -18.82
CA LEU A 128 9.25 -4.63 -19.64
C LEU A 128 8.18 -4.94 -20.70
N GLY A 129 6.92 -4.68 -20.37
CA GLY A 129 5.80 -4.77 -21.30
C GLY A 129 5.66 -6.15 -21.97
N PRO A 130 5.20 -6.18 -23.24
CA PRO A 130 4.99 -7.42 -24.00
C PRO A 130 6.24 -8.29 -24.11
N SER A 131 7.43 -7.67 -24.20
CA SER A 131 8.70 -8.41 -24.28
C SER A 131 8.95 -9.35 -23.10
N PHE A 132 8.41 -9.03 -21.93
CA PHE A 132 8.48 -9.91 -20.76
C PHE A 132 7.34 -10.93 -20.75
N GLN A 133 6.14 -10.53 -21.12
CA GLN A 133 4.96 -11.39 -21.13
C GLN A 133 5.11 -12.57 -22.12
N ASP A 134 5.74 -12.33 -23.26
CA ASP A 134 5.89 -13.31 -24.33
C ASP A 134 7.15 -14.18 -24.19
N GLN A 135 7.85 -14.13 -23.06
CA GLN A 135 9.02 -14.98 -22.88
C GLN A 135 8.66 -16.47 -22.93
N PRO A 136 9.35 -17.29 -23.75
CA PRO A 136 9.01 -18.70 -23.95
C PRO A 136 8.99 -19.50 -22.63
N TRP A 137 9.86 -19.18 -21.68
CA TRP A 137 9.94 -19.86 -20.40
C TRP A 137 8.72 -19.55 -19.50
N LEU A 138 8.15 -18.34 -19.54
CA LEU A 138 6.91 -17.98 -18.83
C LEU A 138 5.73 -18.73 -19.39
N LEU A 139 5.62 -18.81 -20.72
CA LEU A 139 4.58 -19.57 -21.39
C LEU A 139 4.67 -21.06 -21.10
N ALA A 140 5.90 -21.63 -21.10
CA ALA A 140 6.13 -23.02 -20.74
C ALA A 140 5.74 -23.33 -19.29
N LEU A 141 6.04 -22.42 -18.36
CA LEU A 141 5.70 -22.55 -16.95
C LEU A 141 4.19 -22.47 -16.72
N ALA A 142 3.51 -21.53 -17.36
CA ALA A 142 2.06 -21.41 -17.32
C ALA A 142 1.38 -22.67 -17.84
N LYS A 143 1.85 -23.22 -18.97
CA LYS A 143 1.35 -24.48 -19.53
C LYS A 143 1.59 -25.67 -18.59
N LYS A 144 2.79 -25.74 -17.97
CA LYS A 144 3.14 -26.80 -17.02
C LYS A 144 2.23 -26.81 -15.79
N TRP A 145 1.84 -25.65 -15.30
CA TRP A 145 1.00 -25.49 -14.10
C TRP A 145 -0.48 -25.32 -14.42
N HIS A 146 -0.88 -25.49 -15.68
CA HIS A 146 -2.27 -25.32 -16.13
C HIS A 146 -2.87 -23.98 -15.71
N LEU A 147 -2.07 -22.90 -15.73
CA LEU A 147 -2.53 -21.56 -15.39
C LEU A 147 -3.40 -21.00 -16.52
N PRO A 148 -4.42 -20.19 -16.20
CA PRO A 148 -5.33 -19.61 -17.19
C PRO A 148 -4.65 -18.57 -18.08
N MET A 149 -3.52 -18.01 -17.63
CA MET A 149 -2.72 -17.02 -18.34
C MET A 149 -1.23 -17.21 -18.00
N ASN A 150 -0.33 -16.58 -18.77
CA ASN A 150 1.08 -16.62 -18.41
C ASN A 150 1.37 -15.76 -17.18
N LEU A 151 2.47 -16.06 -16.44
CA LEU A 151 2.81 -15.40 -15.20
C LEU A 151 3.16 -13.92 -15.36
N GLY A 152 3.59 -13.51 -16.55
CA GLY A 152 3.89 -12.11 -16.86
C GLY A 152 2.68 -11.32 -17.38
N ALA A 153 1.53 -11.96 -17.55
CA ALA A 153 0.32 -11.27 -18.02
C ALA A 153 -0.04 -10.13 -17.06
N GLN A 154 -0.34 -8.97 -17.62
CA GLN A 154 -0.66 -7.74 -16.91
C GLN A 154 -1.75 -6.99 -17.66
N GLY A 155 -2.74 -6.47 -16.95
CA GLY A 155 -3.74 -5.59 -17.52
C GLY A 155 -3.10 -4.32 -18.09
N LEU A 156 -3.46 -3.96 -19.32
CA LEU A 156 -2.81 -2.84 -20.00
C LEU A 156 -3.61 -1.54 -19.91
N GLU A 157 -4.88 -1.59 -19.54
CA GLU A 157 -5.72 -0.39 -19.47
C GLU A 157 -5.33 0.50 -18.31
N TRP A 158 -5.18 -0.07 -17.13
CA TRP A 158 -4.82 0.63 -15.89
C TRP A 158 -3.41 0.32 -15.41
N GLY A 159 -2.69 -0.60 -16.08
CA GLY A 159 -1.38 -1.08 -15.64
C GLY A 159 -1.49 -1.87 -14.34
N GLU A 160 -2.40 -2.83 -14.31
CA GLU A 160 -2.63 -3.71 -13.18
C GLU A 160 -1.38 -4.51 -12.80
N THR A 161 -1.38 -5.10 -11.61
CA THR A 161 -0.27 -5.96 -11.17
C THR A 161 -0.05 -7.13 -12.13
N PRO A 162 1.20 -7.56 -12.38
CA PRO A 162 1.47 -8.78 -13.11
C PRO A 162 0.84 -9.99 -12.39
N PHE A 163 0.34 -10.98 -13.14
CA PHE A 163 -0.37 -12.14 -12.59
C PHE A 163 0.40 -12.87 -11.48
N TRP A 164 1.72 -12.94 -11.55
CA TRP A 164 2.54 -13.58 -10.51
C TRP A 164 2.55 -12.82 -9.18
N ILE A 165 2.21 -11.53 -9.17
CA ILE A 165 2.14 -10.70 -7.95
C ILE A 165 0.73 -10.66 -7.33
N ASP A 166 -0.31 -11.00 -8.08
CA ASP A 166 -1.70 -10.92 -7.59
C ASP A 166 -1.95 -11.73 -6.31
N PRO A 167 -1.45 -12.97 -6.16
CA PRO A 167 -1.61 -13.72 -4.92
C PRO A 167 -0.91 -13.02 -3.73
N VAL A 168 0.22 -12.34 -3.99
CA VAL A 168 0.96 -11.60 -2.96
C VAL A 168 0.19 -10.34 -2.57
N ALA A 169 -0.41 -9.65 -3.52
CA ALA A 169 -1.25 -8.48 -3.29
C ALA A 169 -2.49 -8.82 -2.45
N LEU A 170 -3.16 -9.93 -2.80
CA LEU A 170 -4.33 -10.41 -2.06
C LEU A 170 -3.97 -10.82 -0.62
N LEU A 171 -2.87 -11.55 -0.44
CA LEU A 171 -2.34 -11.86 0.89
C LEU A 171 -1.98 -10.59 1.66
N GLY A 172 -1.34 -9.63 1.00
CA GLY A 172 -1.00 -8.33 1.59
C GLY A 172 -2.22 -7.61 2.13
N LEU A 173 -3.30 -7.55 1.37
CA LEU A 173 -4.58 -6.95 1.79
C LEU A 173 -5.15 -7.65 3.03
N ALA A 174 -5.18 -8.98 3.04
CA ALA A 174 -5.63 -9.76 4.20
C ALA A 174 -4.78 -9.46 5.46
N LEU A 175 -3.47 -9.37 5.31
CA LEU A 175 -2.56 -9.04 6.42
C LEU A 175 -2.74 -7.60 6.92
N VAL A 176 -3.00 -6.65 6.03
CA VAL A 176 -3.37 -5.27 6.40
C VAL A 176 -4.66 -5.28 7.23
N ALA A 177 -5.68 -5.98 6.75
CA ALA A 177 -6.95 -6.10 7.49
C ALA A 177 -6.72 -6.68 8.89
N VAL A 178 -5.99 -7.79 9.03
CA VAL A 178 -5.68 -8.38 10.35
C VAL A 178 -4.95 -7.39 11.24
N ASN A 179 -3.95 -6.67 10.71
CA ASN A 179 -3.12 -5.77 11.51
C ASN A 179 -3.92 -4.61 12.13
N PHE A 180 -4.98 -4.15 11.47
CA PHE A 180 -5.79 -3.02 11.92
C PHE A 180 -7.14 -3.43 12.53
N MET A 181 -7.73 -4.56 12.12
CA MET A 181 -9.00 -5.04 12.72
C MET A 181 -8.81 -5.52 14.16
N VAL A 182 -7.64 -6.07 14.50
CA VAL A 182 -7.37 -6.54 15.87
C VAL A 182 -7.45 -5.40 16.91
N PRO A 183 -6.77 -4.25 16.77
CA PRO A 183 -6.94 -3.14 17.70
C PRO A 183 -8.35 -2.55 17.68
N ILE A 184 -9.01 -2.47 16.53
CA ILE A 184 -10.38 -2.01 16.43
C ILE A 184 -11.33 -2.91 17.24
N GLY A 185 -11.21 -4.24 17.09
CA GLY A 185 -12.03 -5.21 17.83
C GLY A 185 -11.75 -5.25 19.35
N LYS A 186 -10.59 -4.76 19.80
CA LYS A 186 -10.25 -4.64 21.22
C LYS A 186 -10.74 -3.33 21.85
N SER A 187 -11.12 -2.36 21.03
CA SER A 187 -11.57 -1.05 21.50
C SER A 187 -12.85 -1.18 22.31
N LYS A 188 -12.86 -0.61 23.52
CA LYS A 188 -14.02 -0.58 24.42
C LYS A 188 -14.64 0.82 24.36
N GLY A 189 -15.94 0.90 24.07
CA GLY A 189 -16.67 2.15 24.02
C GLY A 189 -17.19 2.52 22.64
N PRO A 190 -17.76 3.73 22.47
CA PRO A 190 -18.30 4.17 21.19
C PRO A 190 -17.15 4.30 20.16
N MET A 191 -17.37 3.67 19.00
CA MET A 191 -16.39 3.70 17.92
C MET A 191 -16.45 5.04 17.18
N TYR A 192 -15.28 5.65 16.94
CA TYR A 192 -15.20 6.86 16.14
C TYR A 192 -15.63 6.59 14.68
N VAL A 193 -16.30 7.56 14.08
CA VAL A 193 -16.79 7.47 12.69
C VAL A 193 -15.66 7.11 11.71
N SER A 194 -14.46 7.64 11.92
CA SER A 194 -13.29 7.33 11.10
C SER A 194 -12.96 5.83 11.07
N LEU A 195 -13.14 5.11 12.19
CA LEU A 195 -12.88 3.66 12.26
C LEU A 195 -13.89 2.87 11.43
N TRP A 196 -15.16 3.33 11.38
CA TRP A 196 -16.19 2.74 10.51
C TRP A 196 -15.81 2.88 9.03
N TYR A 197 -15.32 4.06 8.62
CA TYR A 197 -14.85 4.25 7.24
C TYR A 197 -13.64 3.39 6.91
N PHE A 198 -12.70 3.22 7.83
CA PHE A 198 -11.56 2.32 7.63
C PHE A 198 -11.99 0.85 7.48
N MET A 199 -12.92 0.38 8.31
CA MET A 199 -13.49 -0.97 8.16
C MET A 199 -14.23 -1.12 6.83
N ALA A 200 -15.05 -0.14 6.46
CA ALA A 200 -15.74 -0.15 5.17
C ALA A 200 -14.77 -0.21 4.00
N ALA A 201 -13.66 0.52 4.04
CA ALA A 201 -12.64 0.48 3.00
C ALA A 201 -12.11 -0.95 2.77
N PHE A 202 -11.90 -1.75 3.81
CA PHE A 202 -11.46 -3.15 3.66
C PHE A 202 -12.53 -4.09 3.09
N VAL A 203 -13.79 -3.75 3.22
CA VAL A 203 -14.91 -4.55 2.66
C VAL A 203 -15.11 -4.24 1.19
N TRP A 204 -14.83 -3.00 0.76
CA TRP A 204 -15.06 -2.54 -0.62
C TRP A 204 -13.85 -2.74 -1.54
N THR A 205 -12.66 -3.09 -1.00
CA THR A 205 -11.45 -3.38 -1.77
C THR A 205 -11.36 -4.86 -2.12
#